data_4a605160e36497eaa381f328b7987da5
#
_entry.id   4a605160e36497eaa381f328b7987da5
#
_cell.length_a   1.000
_cell.length_b   1.000
_cell.length_c   1.000
_cell.angle_alpha   90.00
_cell.angle_beta   90.00
_cell.angle_gamma   90.00
#
_symmetry.space_group_name_H-M   'P 1'
#
loop_
_entity.id
_entity.type
_entity.pdbx_description
1 polymer ?
#
loop_
_entity_poly.entity_id
_entity_poly.type
_entity_poly.pdbx_seq_one_letter_code
_entity_poly.pdbx_strand_id
1 'polypeptide(L)'
;MAASIDPNRTSAATQSSWFPTAPAPPTFAPLTENLTADVVVVGGGIAGLTTAYLLGKAGKQVVLLEDGDLASGESGRTTAQLSNAIDERYTSLEQLFGEEGARLAANSHSTAIDQVEQIVGDEQIACEFRRVDGFLFLPKNGDPQELKDELAAAHRAGLADVELLADAGTEGFKTGACLRFPRQGQFHILKYLSGLAQAITQQGGRIFTRSHVTEVSGGEHPRAQTTAGHTVQARAVVVATNSPFNDRVVMHTKQAPYRTYVVAGRVPKGSVATAMFWDTADPYHYIRLQFVDEAADYDLLLVGGEDHKVGHDDPQERLACLEEWTREHFPQLTQIEYRWSGQVLEPNDGLAYIGRNPLDAENVYIITGDSGQGMTHGTLGAILLRDLIVGHENPWAKLYDPGRVTLKPESLKEFASDNASVVADYTDLLTGGDVASADDIAPGSGAVLRHGLSKVAAYKDPQGQVHECSAICPHLGCVVHWNDLETSWDCPCHGSRFDAYGHLLAGPANSDLTPKQATT
;
A
#
# COMPACT_ATOMS: atom_id res chain seq x y z
N MET A 1 -11.07 23.22 11.73
CA MET A 1 -12.12 22.27 12.12
C MET A 1 -11.44 20.94 12.16
N ALA A 2 -11.29 20.31 13.33
CA ALA A 2 -10.82 18.93 13.39
C ALA A 2 -11.83 18.06 12.62
N ALA A 3 -11.40 17.43 11.55
CA ALA A 3 -12.23 16.46 10.85
C ALA A 3 -12.54 15.34 11.85
N SER A 4 -13.82 15.07 12.10
CA SER A 4 -14.20 13.85 12.81
C SER A 4 -13.66 12.68 12.00
N ILE A 5 -12.85 11.83 12.63
CA ILE A 5 -12.36 10.61 11.99
C ILE A 5 -13.61 9.80 11.60
N ASP A 6 -13.75 9.55 10.30
CA ASP A 6 -14.86 8.74 9.79
C ASP A 6 -14.63 7.28 10.26
N PRO A 7 -15.52 6.71 11.08
CA PRO A 7 -15.36 5.36 11.61
C PRO A 7 -15.34 4.26 10.54
N ASN A 8 -15.67 4.60 9.29
CA ASN A 8 -15.62 3.66 8.17
C ASN A 8 -14.27 3.69 7.42
N ARG A 9 -13.30 4.50 7.87
CA ARG A 9 -11.95 4.53 7.31
C ARG A 9 -11.05 3.57 8.06
N THR A 10 -10.35 2.76 7.30
CA THR A 10 -9.28 1.87 7.79
C THR A 10 -7.88 2.41 7.47
N SER A 11 -7.75 3.73 7.31
CA SER A 11 -6.49 4.45 7.14
C SER A 11 -6.67 5.91 7.58
N ALA A 12 -5.67 6.52 8.00
CA ALA A 12 -5.28 7.88 8.39
C ALA A 12 -6.30 9.05 8.24
N ALA A 13 -6.00 10.19 8.90
CA ALA A 13 -6.84 11.41 8.88
C ALA A 13 -6.75 12.17 7.56
N THR A 14 -5.58 12.18 6.88
CA THR A 14 -5.42 12.85 5.60
C THR A 14 -6.23 12.19 4.49
N GLN A 15 -6.57 12.94 3.45
CA GLN A 15 -7.40 12.46 2.34
C GLN A 15 -6.71 12.69 0.99
N SER A 16 -6.65 11.64 0.17
CA SER A 16 -6.12 11.74 -1.19
C SER A 16 -7.07 12.52 -2.12
N SER A 17 -6.52 13.02 -3.22
CA SER A 17 -7.27 13.69 -4.28
C SER A 17 -8.33 12.82 -4.97
N TRP A 18 -8.28 11.51 -4.77
CA TRP A 18 -9.20 10.56 -5.39
C TRP A 18 -10.62 10.66 -4.85
N PHE A 19 -10.78 10.88 -3.53
CA PHE A 19 -12.10 10.90 -2.90
C PHE A 19 -13.01 12.04 -3.40
N PRO A 20 -12.55 13.29 -3.50
CA PRO A 20 -13.39 14.38 -4.00
C PRO A 20 -13.60 14.34 -5.52
N THR A 21 -12.79 13.57 -6.27
CA THR A 21 -12.85 13.50 -7.74
C THR A 21 -13.56 12.24 -8.26
N ALA A 22 -13.98 11.34 -7.37
CA ALA A 22 -14.77 10.15 -7.70
C ALA A 22 -16.24 10.30 -7.28
N PRO A 23 -17.19 9.64 -7.97
CA PRO A 23 -18.48 9.36 -7.41
C PRO A 23 -18.37 8.57 -6.10
N ALA A 24 -19.34 8.69 -5.21
CA ALA A 24 -19.39 7.86 -4.01
C ALA A 24 -19.29 6.37 -4.39
N PRO A 25 -18.43 5.58 -3.73
CA PRO A 25 -18.31 4.15 -4.01
C PRO A 25 -19.62 3.43 -3.69
N PRO A 26 -19.87 2.27 -4.32
CA PRO A 26 -21.02 1.45 -3.98
C PRO A 26 -20.95 1.01 -2.52
N THR A 27 -22.09 1.07 -1.83
CA THR A 27 -22.19 0.65 -0.43
C THR A 27 -22.71 -0.78 -0.34
N PHE A 28 -22.14 -1.56 0.59
CA PHE A 28 -22.53 -2.94 0.85
C PHE A 28 -22.90 -3.09 2.33
N ALA A 29 -23.83 -4.01 2.60
CA ALA A 29 -24.22 -4.32 3.97
C ALA A 29 -23.10 -5.11 4.69
N PRO A 30 -23.00 -5.03 6.02
CA PRO A 30 -22.14 -5.92 6.78
C PRO A 30 -22.66 -7.37 6.73
N LEU A 31 -21.76 -8.32 6.99
CA LEU A 31 -22.12 -9.74 7.10
C LEU A 31 -22.95 -9.96 8.38
N THR A 32 -24.17 -10.50 8.23
CA THR A 32 -25.11 -10.73 9.33
C THR A 32 -25.55 -12.19 9.48
N GLU A 33 -24.98 -13.09 8.69
CA GLU A 33 -25.32 -14.52 8.69
C GLU A 33 -24.09 -15.37 8.34
N ASN A 34 -24.11 -16.65 8.67
CA ASN A 34 -23.10 -17.59 8.23
C ASN A 34 -23.30 -17.96 6.77
N LEU A 35 -22.20 -18.01 6.01
CA LEU A 35 -22.22 -18.30 4.58
C LEU A 35 -21.30 -19.44 4.19
N THR A 36 -21.52 -19.95 2.98
CA THR A 36 -20.61 -20.85 2.28
C THR A 36 -20.26 -20.27 0.91
N ALA A 37 -19.01 -20.48 0.45
CA ALA A 37 -18.51 -20.06 -0.84
C ALA A 37 -17.48 -21.06 -1.39
N ASP A 38 -17.02 -20.89 -2.63
CA ASP A 38 -15.80 -21.58 -3.09
C ASP A 38 -14.57 -20.90 -2.53
N VAL A 39 -14.57 -19.55 -2.52
CA VAL A 39 -13.46 -18.75 -2.00
C VAL A 39 -13.98 -17.58 -1.17
N VAL A 40 -13.39 -17.36 0.00
CA VAL A 40 -13.54 -16.11 0.74
C VAL A 40 -12.28 -15.25 0.57
N VAL A 41 -12.47 -13.99 0.23
CA VAL A 41 -11.41 -12.98 0.09
C VAL A 41 -11.56 -11.96 1.21
N VAL A 42 -10.49 -11.71 1.95
CA VAL A 42 -10.45 -10.71 3.04
C VAL A 42 -9.63 -9.52 2.57
N GLY A 43 -10.26 -8.35 2.50
CA GLY A 43 -9.71 -7.09 2.03
C GLY A 43 -10.36 -6.60 0.74
N GLY A 44 -10.87 -5.36 0.74
CA GLY A 44 -11.57 -4.70 -0.37
C GLY A 44 -10.72 -3.68 -1.12
N GLY A 45 -9.39 -3.83 -1.08
CA GLY A 45 -8.43 -3.09 -1.89
C GLY A 45 -8.26 -3.68 -3.30
N ILE A 46 -7.28 -3.17 -4.05
CA ILE A 46 -7.02 -3.64 -5.44
C ILE A 46 -6.73 -5.13 -5.51
N ALA A 47 -5.91 -5.66 -4.60
CA ALA A 47 -5.55 -7.08 -4.59
C ALA A 47 -6.77 -7.97 -4.37
N GLY A 48 -7.59 -7.67 -3.34
CA GLY A 48 -8.77 -8.47 -3.01
C GLY A 48 -9.87 -8.37 -4.05
N LEU A 49 -10.22 -7.17 -4.51
CA LEU A 49 -11.26 -7.00 -5.54
C LEU A 49 -10.85 -7.62 -6.87
N THR A 50 -9.58 -7.47 -7.29
CA THR A 50 -9.11 -8.11 -8.53
C THR A 50 -9.10 -9.63 -8.41
N THR A 51 -8.71 -10.17 -7.24
CA THR A 51 -8.78 -11.62 -6.96
C THR A 51 -10.22 -12.13 -7.02
N ALA A 52 -11.15 -11.43 -6.37
CA ALA A 52 -12.56 -11.80 -6.38
C ALA A 52 -13.15 -11.78 -7.80
N TYR A 53 -12.83 -10.75 -8.57
CA TYR A 53 -13.27 -10.63 -9.96
C TYR A 53 -12.74 -11.77 -10.83
N LEU A 54 -11.43 -12.03 -10.81
CA LEU A 54 -10.81 -13.07 -11.64
C LEU A 54 -11.29 -14.49 -11.27
N LEU A 55 -11.51 -14.76 -9.98
CA LEU A 55 -12.09 -16.03 -9.52
C LEU A 55 -13.55 -16.17 -9.93
N GLY A 56 -14.35 -15.09 -9.89
CA GLY A 56 -15.71 -15.06 -10.41
C GLY A 56 -15.77 -15.38 -11.91
N LYS A 57 -14.87 -14.76 -12.70
CA LYS A 57 -14.73 -15.08 -14.15
C LYS A 57 -14.31 -16.54 -14.39
N ALA A 58 -13.57 -17.14 -13.44
CA ALA A 58 -13.22 -18.58 -13.48
C ALA A 58 -14.36 -19.50 -12.94
N GLY A 59 -15.56 -18.96 -12.71
CA GLY A 59 -16.74 -19.72 -12.30
C GLY A 59 -16.79 -20.08 -10.81
N LYS A 60 -16.00 -19.42 -9.95
CA LYS A 60 -16.04 -19.63 -8.50
C LYS A 60 -17.09 -18.74 -7.84
N GLN A 61 -17.79 -19.27 -6.84
CA GLN A 61 -18.60 -18.47 -5.94
C GLN A 61 -17.70 -17.76 -4.92
N VAL A 62 -17.66 -16.43 -4.96
CA VAL A 62 -16.76 -15.63 -4.13
C VAL A 62 -17.56 -14.80 -3.12
N VAL A 63 -17.09 -14.80 -1.87
CA VAL A 63 -17.50 -13.85 -0.83
C VAL A 63 -16.29 -12.97 -0.50
N LEU A 64 -16.46 -11.65 -0.55
CA LEU A 64 -15.43 -10.69 -0.14
C LEU A 64 -15.87 -10.00 1.15
N LEU A 65 -14.97 -9.95 2.13
CA LEU A 65 -15.14 -9.27 3.42
C LEU A 65 -14.15 -8.11 3.52
N GLU A 66 -14.67 -6.90 3.80
CA GLU A 66 -13.90 -5.69 3.98
C GLU A 66 -14.19 -5.08 5.36
N ASP A 67 -13.15 -4.60 6.02
CA ASP A 67 -13.23 -4.04 7.36
C ASP A 67 -13.98 -2.70 7.39
N GLY A 68 -13.58 -1.77 6.52
CA GLY A 68 -14.22 -0.47 6.35
C GLY A 68 -15.15 -0.40 5.14
N ASP A 69 -15.14 0.73 4.47
CA ASP A 69 -15.73 0.91 3.14
C ASP A 69 -14.71 0.50 2.07
N LEU A 70 -15.17 0.20 0.85
CA LEU A 70 -14.26 -0.20 -0.24
C LEU A 70 -13.18 0.86 -0.48
N ALA A 71 -11.94 0.41 -0.64
CA ALA A 71 -10.77 1.27 -0.86
C ALA A 71 -10.49 2.27 0.27
N SER A 72 -11.02 2.06 1.46
CA SER A 72 -10.75 2.92 2.63
C SER A 72 -9.33 2.78 3.18
N GLY A 73 -8.63 1.69 2.83
CA GLY A 73 -7.21 1.44 3.16
C GLY A 73 -6.24 2.05 2.15
N GLU A 74 -5.06 1.41 2.00
CA GLU A 74 -3.92 1.95 1.23
C GLU A 74 -4.21 2.10 -0.27
N SER A 75 -5.11 1.30 -0.87
CA SER A 75 -5.52 1.46 -2.27
C SER A 75 -6.15 2.82 -2.56
N GLY A 76 -6.81 3.46 -1.59
CA GLY A 76 -7.34 4.82 -1.72
C GLY A 76 -6.28 5.91 -1.54
N ARG A 77 -5.06 5.56 -1.19
CA ARG A 77 -3.94 6.48 -0.88
C ARG A 77 -2.78 6.40 -1.88
N THR A 78 -2.86 5.51 -2.85
CA THR A 78 -1.90 5.35 -3.94
C THR A 78 -1.91 6.53 -4.91
N THR A 79 -0.85 6.71 -5.69
CA THR A 79 -0.86 7.56 -6.88
C THR A 79 -1.39 6.87 -8.12
N ALA A 80 -1.77 5.59 -8.03
CA ALA A 80 -2.39 4.78 -9.08
C ALA A 80 -1.55 4.71 -10.37
N GLN A 81 -0.28 4.39 -10.22
CA GLN A 81 0.65 4.06 -11.30
C GLN A 81 0.71 2.54 -11.49
N LEU A 82 0.73 2.10 -12.74
CA LEU A 82 0.97 0.72 -13.14
C LEU A 82 2.26 0.69 -13.93
N SER A 83 3.29 0.04 -13.42
CA SER A 83 4.63 0.09 -14.01
C SER A 83 5.29 -1.28 -14.07
N ASN A 84 6.06 -1.49 -15.16
CA ASN A 84 7.07 -2.53 -15.25
C ASN A 84 8.51 -1.97 -15.11
N ALA A 85 8.67 -0.68 -14.83
CA ALA A 85 9.89 -0.13 -14.27
C ALA A 85 9.84 -0.41 -12.75
N ILE A 86 10.47 -1.50 -12.33
CA ILE A 86 10.39 -1.99 -10.94
C ILE A 86 11.31 -1.14 -10.06
N ASP A 87 10.83 -0.72 -8.88
CA ASP A 87 11.55 0.19 -7.99
C ASP A 87 12.90 -0.35 -7.55
N GLU A 88 13.00 -1.67 -7.37
CA GLU A 88 14.25 -2.36 -7.04
C GLU A 88 15.30 -2.36 -8.14
N ARG A 89 14.94 -1.97 -9.36
CA ARG A 89 15.77 -2.03 -10.58
C ARG A 89 16.07 -3.46 -11.05
N TYR A 90 16.15 -3.63 -12.36
CA TYR A 90 16.45 -4.94 -12.98
C TYR A 90 17.87 -5.40 -12.68
N THR A 91 18.81 -4.48 -12.48
CA THR A 91 20.17 -4.77 -12.04
C THR A 91 20.19 -5.49 -10.69
N SER A 92 19.41 -5.03 -9.72
CA SER A 92 19.28 -5.67 -8.41
C SER A 92 18.51 -6.99 -8.49
N LEU A 93 17.42 -7.03 -9.25
CA LEU A 93 16.65 -8.27 -9.43
C LEU A 93 17.47 -9.39 -10.07
N GLU A 94 18.36 -9.08 -11.03
CA GLU A 94 19.30 -10.06 -11.57
C GLU A 94 20.29 -10.59 -10.52
N GLN A 95 20.75 -9.72 -9.63
CA GLN A 95 21.63 -10.11 -8.53
C GLN A 95 20.91 -11.02 -7.53
N LEU A 96 19.67 -10.70 -7.20
CA LEU A 96 18.87 -11.43 -6.20
C LEU A 96 18.29 -12.74 -6.75
N PHE A 97 17.72 -12.72 -7.95
CA PHE A 97 16.93 -13.83 -8.51
C PHE A 97 17.49 -14.41 -9.81
N GLY A 98 18.60 -13.86 -10.32
CA GLY A 98 19.17 -14.23 -11.62
C GLY A 98 18.38 -13.65 -12.80
N GLU A 99 18.93 -13.78 -14.02
CA GLU A 99 18.29 -13.26 -15.25
C GLU A 99 16.88 -13.82 -15.48
N GLU A 100 16.66 -15.09 -15.16
CA GLU A 100 15.34 -15.72 -15.29
C GLU A 100 14.32 -15.12 -14.30
N GLY A 101 14.73 -14.87 -13.04
CA GLY A 101 13.87 -14.20 -12.06
C GLY A 101 13.51 -12.77 -12.48
N ALA A 102 14.50 -11.99 -12.94
CA ALA A 102 14.27 -10.65 -13.47
C ALA A 102 13.31 -10.66 -14.69
N ARG A 103 13.46 -11.65 -15.59
CA ARG A 103 12.58 -11.83 -16.74
C ARG A 103 11.13 -12.18 -16.32
N LEU A 104 10.96 -13.04 -15.33
CA LEU A 104 9.63 -13.37 -14.79
C LEU A 104 8.99 -12.17 -14.08
N ALA A 105 9.76 -11.35 -13.38
CA ALA A 105 9.29 -10.10 -12.78
C ALA A 105 8.81 -9.12 -13.86
N ALA A 106 9.61 -8.87 -14.90
CA ALA A 106 9.23 -8.01 -16.03
C ALA A 106 7.94 -8.49 -16.73
N ASN A 107 7.84 -9.80 -16.95
CA ASN A 107 6.66 -10.42 -17.57
C ASN A 107 5.41 -10.28 -16.70
N SER A 108 5.50 -10.55 -15.40
CA SER A 108 4.35 -10.47 -14.49
C SER A 108 3.84 -9.03 -14.33
N HIS A 109 4.74 -8.04 -14.22
CA HIS A 109 4.37 -6.63 -14.14
C HIS A 109 3.70 -6.15 -15.43
N SER A 110 4.28 -6.47 -16.59
CA SER A 110 3.69 -6.14 -17.88
C SER A 110 2.30 -6.77 -18.05
N THR A 111 2.15 -8.05 -17.66
CA THR A 111 0.87 -8.76 -17.70
C THR A 111 -0.16 -8.12 -16.75
N ALA A 112 0.25 -7.62 -15.60
CA ALA A 112 -0.66 -6.92 -14.69
C ALA A 112 -1.21 -5.63 -15.30
N ILE A 113 -0.37 -4.86 -15.99
CA ILE A 113 -0.82 -3.65 -16.70
C ILE A 113 -1.84 -4.01 -17.79
N ASP A 114 -1.54 -5.05 -18.59
CA ASP A 114 -2.45 -5.54 -19.64
C ASP A 114 -3.76 -6.08 -19.06
N GLN A 115 -3.71 -6.75 -17.90
CA GLN A 115 -4.90 -7.26 -17.21
C GLN A 115 -5.83 -6.13 -16.72
N VAL A 116 -5.29 -5.04 -16.18
CA VAL A 116 -6.11 -3.89 -15.78
C VAL A 116 -6.76 -3.25 -17.01
N GLU A 117 -5.99 -3.04 -18.10
CA GLU A 117 -6.53 -2.52 -19.35
C GLU A 117 -7.65 -3.41 -19.92
N GLN A 118 -7.45 -4.73 -19.89
CA GLN A 118 -8.44 -5.70 -20.34
C GLN A 118 -9.72 -5.62 -19.48
N ILE A 119 -9.60 -5.58 -18.14
CA ILE A 119 -10.76 -5.45 -17.24
C ILE A 119 -11.53 -4.16 -17.52
N VAL A 120 -10.80 -3.04 -17.68
CA VAL A 120 -11.40 -1.74 -18.01
C VAL A 120 -12.20 -1.82 -19.31
N GLY A 121 -11.65 -2.50 -20.33
CA GLY A 121 -12.32 -2.70 -21.62
C GLY A 121 -13.52 -3.64 -21.54
N ASP A 122 -13.36 -4.81 -20.92
CA ASP A 122 -14.38 -5.85 -20.81
C ASP A 122 -15.61 -5.37 -20.02
N GLU A 123 -15.36 -4.69 -18.91
CA GLU A 123 -16.42 -4.21 -17.98
C GLU A 123 -16.80 -2.73 -18.25
N GLN A 124 -16.21 -2.10 -19.27
CA GLN A 124 -16.45 -0.70 -19.67
C GLN A 124 -16.36 0.29 -18.51
N ILE A 125 -15.32 0.14 -17.67
CA ILE A 125 -15.13 0.98 -16.49
C ILE A 125 -14.58 2.35 -16.88
N ALA A 126 -15.35 3.41 -16.67
CA ALA A 126 -14.93 4.79 -16.95
C ALA A 126 -13.99 5.32 -15.87
N CYS A 127 -12.75 4.81 -15.81
CA CYS A 127 -11.74 5.13 -14.81
C CYS A 127 -10.53 5.90 -15.37
N GLU A 128 -10.66 6.51 -16.54
CA GLU A 128 -9.58 7.33 -17.16
C GLU A 128 -8.28 6.54 -17.39
N PHE A 129 -8.39 5.23 -17.61
CA PHE A 129 -7.22 4.41 -17.92
C PHE A 129 -6.54 4.92 -19.19
N ARG A 130 -5.22 5.09 -19.11
CA ARG A 130 -4.37 5.51 -20.24
C ARG A 130 -3.05 4.76 -20.22
N ARG A 131 -2.60 4.35 -21.43
CA ARG A 131 -1.19 3.98 -21.63
C ARG A 131 -0.37 5.24 -21.79
N VAL A 132 0.70 5.34 -21.03
CA VAL A 132 1.64 6.46 -21.01
C VAL A 132 3.07 5.96 -21.02
N ASP A 133 4.01 6.81 -21.42
CA ASP A 133 5.42 6.53 -21.21
C ASP A 133 5.82 6.85 -19.76
N GLY A 134 6.73 6.05 -19.22
CA GLY A 134 7.38 6.29 -17.94
C GLY A 134 8.85 6.63 -18.14
N PHE A 135 9.39 7.51 -17.30
CA PHE A 135 10.77 7.99 -17.42
C PHE A 135 11.48 7.83 -16.09
N LEU A 136 12.51 6.98 -16.06
CA LEU A 136 13.42 6.86 -14.92
C LEU A 136 14.61 7.80 -15.16
N PHE A 137 14.79 8.80 -14.30
CA PHE A 137 15.81 9.83 -14.46
C PHE A 137 16.75 9.92 -13.26
N LEU A 138 17.92 10.52 -13.47
CA LEU A 138 18.91 10.72 -12.42
C LEU A 138 18.66 12.01 -11.63
N PRO A 139 18.94 12.04 -10.32
CA PRO A 139 19.09 13.29 -9.61
C PRO A 139 20.29 14.08 -10.15
N LYS A 140 20.38 15.36 -9.82
CA LYS A 140 21.37 16.31 -10.39
C LYS A 140 22.83 15.81 -10.38
N ASN A 141 23.21 14.99 -9.42
CA ASN A 141 24.58 14.45 -9.27
C ASN A 141 24.61 12.91 -9.43
N GLY A 142 23.59 12.31 -10.04
CA GLY A 142 23.52 10.86 -10.25
C GLY A 142 24.57 10.38 -11.25
N ASP A 143 24.94 9.10 -11.14
CA ASP A 143 25.93 8.48 -12.04
C ASP A 143 25.24 8.01 -13.34
N PRO A 144 25.61 8.55 -14.53
CA PRO A 144 25.05 8.09 -15.80
C PRO A 144 25.29 6.60 -16.11
N GLN A 145 26.23 5.96 -15.42
CA GLN A 145 26.47 4.53 -15.59
C GLN A 145 25.31 3.70 -15.04
N GLU A 146 24.64 4.15 -13.99
CA GLU A 146 23.47 3.52 -13.41
C GLU A 146 22.36 3.28 -14.46
N LEU A 147 22.03 4.31 -15.27
CA LEU A 147 21.04 4.15 -16.33
C LEU A 147 21.47 3.18 -17.44
N LYS A 148 22.77 3.11 -17.75
CA LYS A 148 23.26 2.17 -18.78
C LYS A 148 23.21 0.72 -18.31
N ASP A 149 23.54 0.51 -17.04
CA ASP A 149 23.52 -0.82 -16.44
C ASP A 149 22.07 -1.30 -16.32
N GLU A 150 21.15 -0.42 -15.90
CA GLU A 150 19.72 -0.70 -15.80
C GLU A 150 19.10 -0.95 -17.19
N LEU A 151 19.46 -0.17 -18.22
CA LEU A 151 19.04 -0.43 -19.60
C LEU A 151 19.42 -1.84 -20.06
N ALA A 152 20.68 -2.20 -19.81
CA ALA A 152 21.17 -3.51 -20.21
C ALA A 152 20.47 -4.65 -19.49
N ALA A 153 20.17 -4.49 -18.20
CA ALA A 153 19.43 -5.45 -17.39
C ALA A 153 17.96 -5.53 -17.84
N ALA A 154 17.29 -4.39 -18.06
CA ALA A 154 15.92 -4.35 -18.59
C ALA A 154 15.79 -5.06 -19.94
N HIS A 155 16.76 -4.88 -20.86
CA HIS A 155 16.78 -5.59 -22.14
C HIS A 155 16.95 -7.11 -21.95
N ARG A 156 17.82 -7.57 -21.02
CA ARG A 156 17.94 -9.00 -20.69
C ARG A 156 16.66 -9.57 -20.08
N ALA A 157 15.96 -8.75 -19.27
CA ALA A 157 14.66 -9.11 -18.73
C ALA A 157 13.53 -9.15 -19.77
N GLY A 158 13.81 -8.79 -21.03
CA GLY A 158 12.87 -8.86 -22.15
C GLY A 158 12.15 -7.55 -22.49
N LEU A 159 12.50 -6.44 -21.84
CA LEU A 159 11.94 -5.11 -22.10
C LEU A 159 12.75 -4.40 -23.22
N ALA A 160 12.75 -4.98 -24.42
CA ALA A 160 13.59 -4.53 -25.55
C ALA A 160 13.25 -3.10 -26.05
N ASP A 161 12.07 -2.58 -25.70
CA ASP A 161 11.59 -1.25 -26.11
C ASP A 161 12.01 -0.13 -25.14
N VAL A 162 12.75 -0.45 -24.06
CA VAL A 162 13.32 0.54 -23.15
C VAL A 162 14.47 1.26 -23.83
N GLU A 163 14.52 2.58 -23.74
CA GLU A 163 15.48 3.42 -24.45
C GLU A 163 16.17 4.41 -23.51
N LEU A 164 17.47 4.63 -23.72
CA LEU A 164 18.21 5.70 -23.06
C LEU A 164 18.08 7.00 -23.86
N LEU A 165 17.57 8.04 -23.24
CA LEU A 165 17.37 9.37 -23.82
C LEU A 165 18.26 10.40 -23.12
N ALA A 166 18.63 11.44 -23.85
CA ALA A 166 19.37 12.58 -23.28
C ALA A 166 18.47 13.48 -22.40
N ASP A 167 17.17 13.47 -22.67
CA ASP A 167 16.12 14.15 -21.93
C ASP A 167 14.79 13.51 -22.35
N ALA A 168 13.79 13.45 -21.49
CA ALA A 168 12.46 12.93 -21.82
C ALA A 168 11.79 13.72 -22.97
N GLY A 169 12.20 14.96 -23.19
CA GLY A 169 11.64 15.81 -24.23
C GLY A 169 10.18 16.21 -23.97
N THR A 170 9.71 16.03 -22.74
CA THR A 170 8.33 16.30 -22.36
C THR A 170 8.13 17.77 -21.99
N GLU A 171 6.90 18.25 -22.18
CA GLU A 171 6.56 19.62 -21.77
C GLU A 171 6.48 19.72 -20.24
N GLY A 172 6.96 20.84 -19.71
CA GLY A 172 6.81 21.21 -18.31
C GLY A 172 7.76 20.58 -17.32
N PHE A 173 8.55 19.57 -17.72
CA PHE A 173 9.53 18.94 -16.85
C PHE A 173 10.78 18.49 -17.62
N LYS A 174 11.96 18.84 -17.10
CA LYS A 174 13.26 18.47 -17.65
C LYS A 174 13.90 17.39 -16.81
N THR A 175 14.00 16.19 -17.36
CA THR A 175 14.58 15.05 -16.67
C THR A 175 16.12 15.00 -16.77
N GLY A 176 16.71 15.61 -17.82
CA GLY A 176 18.05 15.23 -18.22
C GLY A 176 18.07 13.78 -18.71
N ALA A 177 19.24 13.13 -18.66
CA ALA A 177 19.36 11.73 -19.09
C ALA A 177 18.39 10.82 -18.32
N CYS A 178 17.66 9.98 -19.08
CA CYS A 178 16.64 9.11 -18.51
C CYS A 178 16.45 7.84 -19.34
N LEU A 179 15.86 6.80 -18.73
CA LEU A 179 15.33 5.63 -19.43
C LEU A 179 13.84 5.84 -19.69
N ARG A 180 13.42 5.67 -20.94
CA ARG A 180 12.02 5.62 -21.30
C ARG A 180 11.53 4.18 -21.24
N PHE A 181 10.54 3.90 -20.38
CA PHE A 181 9.77 2.66 -20.32
C PHE A 181 8.42 2.92 -21.02
N PRO A 182 8.19 2.40 -22.23
CA PRO A 182 6.95 2.65 -22.95
C PRO A 182 5.78 1.86 -22.37
N ARG A 183 4.55 2.32 -22.68
CA ARG A 183 3.31 1.58 -22.40
C ARG A 183 3.03 1.26 -20.93
N GLN A 184 3.46 2.12 -20.01
CA GLN A 184 3.03 2.08 -18.64
C GLN A 184 1.53 2.41 -18.52
N GLY A 185 0.93 2.25 -17.35
CA GLY A 185 -0.49 2.52 -17.16
C GLY A 185 -0.77 3.51 -16.03
N GLN A 186 -1.76 4.38 -16.22
CA GLN A 186 -2.31 5.19 -15.14
C GLN A 186 -3.83 5.22 -15.23
N PHE A 187 -4.49 5.38 -14.09
CA PHE A 187 -5.95 5.35 -14.00
C PHE A 187 -6.46 6.06 -12.74
N HIS A 188 -7.76 6.22 -12.62
CA HIS A 188 -8.40 6.72 -11.41
C HIS A 188 -8.83 5.54 -10.54
N ILE A 189 -8.10 5.30 -9.44
CA ILE A 189 -8.25 4.08 -8.63
C ILE A 189 -9.66 3.88 -8.07
N LEU A 190 -10.30 4.89 -7.48
CA LEU A 190 -11.63 4.71 -6.87
C LEU A 190 -12.72 4.42 -7.91
N LYS A 191 -12.63 5.04 -9.11
CA LYS A 191 -13.54 4.71 -10.23
C LYS A 191 -13.35 3.28 -10.69
N TYR A 192 -12.09 2.83 -10.80
CA TYR A 192 -11.77 1.44 -11.17
C TYR A 192 -12.30 0.43 -10.16
N LEU A 193 -12.01 0.62 -8.86
CA LEU A 193 -12.46 -0.31 -7.81
C LEU A 193 -13.99 -0.33 -7.67
N SER A 194 -14.65 0.81 -7.86
CA SER A 194 -16.11 0.87 -7.87
C SER A 194 -16.72 0.08 -9.04
N GLY A 195 -16.15 0.21 -10.23
CA GLY A 195 -16.55 -0.58 -11.41
C GLY A 195 -16.29 -2.07 -11.21
N LEU A 196 -15.14 -2.41 -10.64
CA LEU A 196 -14.76 -3.80 -10.35
C LEU A 196 -15.73 -4.45 -9.34
N ALA A 197 -16.11 -3.73 -8.28
CA ALA A 197 -17.09 -4.21 -7.30
C ALA A 197 -18.48 -4.45 -7.93
N GLN A 198 -18.90 -3.59 -8.85
CA GLN A 198 -20.13 -3.80 -9.64
C GLN A 198 -20.04 -5.06 -10.51
N ALA A 199 -18.92 -5.25 -11.21
CA ALA A 199 -18.69 -6.43 -12.04
C ALA A 199 -18.70 -7.73 -11.21
N ILE A 200 -18.09 -7.73 -10.02
CA ILE A 200 -18.13 -8.87 -9.10
C ILE A 200 -19.57 -9.23 -8.71
N THR A 201 -20.40 -8.23 -8.38
CA THR A 201 -21.80 -8.49 -8.01
C THR A 201 -22.64 -8.97 -9.19
N GLN A 202 -22.40 -8.47 -10.39
CA GLN A 202 -23.04 -8.94 -11.63
C GLN A 202 -22.69 -10.40 -11.95
N GLN A 203 -21.49 -10.85 -11.59
CA GLN A 203 -21.06 -12.24 -11.71
C GLN A 203 -21.62 -13.16 -10.62
N GLY A 204 -22.41 -12.62 -9.66
CA GLY A 204 -22.97 -13.36 -8.54
C GLY A 204 -22.05 -13.44 -7.31
N GLY A 205 -20.94 -12.74 -7.30
CA GLY A 205 -20.09 -12.56 -6.11
C GLY A 205 -20.79 -11.71 -5.06
N ARG A 206 -20.49 -11.93 -3.79
CA ARG A 206 -21.07 -11.19 -2.65
C ARG A 206 -19.97 -10.39 -1.96
N ILE A 207 -20.23 -9.11 -1.73
CA ILE A 207 -19.32 -8.19 -1.03
C ILE A 207 -20.01 -7.74 0.26
N PHE A 208 -19.25 -7.73 1.35
CA PHE A 208 -19.67 -7.24 2.66
C PHE A 208 -18.62 -6.27 3.18
N THR A 209 -19.01 -5.04 3.44
CA THR A 209 -18.20 -4.00 4.07
C THR A 209 -18.47 -3.94 5.57
N ARG A 210 -17.64 -3.23 6.35
CA ARG A 210 -17.76 -3.15 7.81
C ARG A 210 -17.91 -4.54 8.46
N SER A 211 -17.08 -5.47 7.99
CA SER A 211 -17.10 -6.88 8.35
C SER A 211 -15.69 -7.34 8.74
N HIS A 212 -15.15 -6.75 9.83
CA HIS A 212 -13.82 -7.02 10.33
C HIS A 212 -13.61 -8.49 10.62
N VAL A 213 -12.60 -9.11 9.98
CA VAL A 213 -12.23 -10.52 10.15
C VAL A 213 -11.18 -10.65 11.23
N THR A 214 -11.50 -11.40 12.27
CA THR A 214 -10.61 -11.64 13.42
C THR A 214 -9.86 -12.95 13.34
N GLU A 215 -10.39 -13.95 12.62
CA GLU A 215 -9.79 -15.27 12.53
C GLU A 215 -9.89 -15.82 11.11
N VAL A 216 -8.80 -16.41 10.65
CA VAL A 216 -8.72 -17.22 9.44
C VAL A 216 -8.18 -18.60 9.81
N SER A 217 -8.80 -19.65 9.30
CA SER A 217 -8.30 -21.01 9.44
C SER A 217 -8.36 -21.75 8.10
N GLY A 218 -7.36 -22.58 7.86
CA GLY A 218 -7.22 -23.42 6.66
C GLY A 218 -7.59 -24.89 6.89
N GLY A 219 -6.98 -25.80 6.11
CA GLY A 219 -7.18 -27.23 6.17
C GLY A 219 -8.34 -27.72 5.29
N GLU A 220 -9.05 -28.76 5.73
CA GLU A 220 -10.18 -29.32 4.96
C GLU A 220 -11.41 -28.42 4.90
N HIS A 221 -11.57 -27.52 5.89
CA HIS A 221 -12.69 -26.61 6.02
C HIS A 221 -12.23 -25.17 6.27
N PRO A 222 -11.57 -24.54 5.28
CA PRO A 222 -11.11 -23.16 5.42
C PRO A 222 -12.26 -22.21 5.74
N ARG A 223 -12.00 -21.21 6.59
CA ARG A 223 -13.02 -20.23 6.97
C ARG A 223 -12.42 -18.89 7.37
N ALA A 224 -13.22 -17.85 7.26
CA ALA A 224 -12.99 -16.54 7.86
C ALA A 224 -14.12 -16.23 8.84
N GLN A 225 -13.79 -15.71 10.04
CA GLN A 225 -14.73 -15.33 11.08
C GLN A 225 -14.63 -13.84 11.36
N THR A 226 -15.78 -13.16 11.44
CA THR A 226 -15.86 -11.72 11.75
C THR A 226 -15.99 -11.47 13.25
N THR A 227 -15.68 -10.22 13.68
CA THR A 227 -15.90 -9.75 15.07
C THR A 227 -17.35 -9.96 15.53
N ALA A 228 -18.33 -9.86 14.62
CA ALA A 228 -19.75 -10.12 14.92
C ALA A 228 -20.05 -11.61 15.14
N GLY A 229 -19.08 -12.51 15.02
CA GLY A 229 -19.22 -13.96 15.21
C GLY A 229 -19.73 -14.71 13.98
N HIS A 230 -20.00 -14.02 12.87
CA HIS A 230 -20.40 -14.67 11.63
C HIS A 230 -19.21 -15.28 10.89
N THR A 231 -19.44 -16.41 10.24
CA THR A 231 -18.40 -17.20 9.57
C THR A 231 -18.74 -17.40 8.11
N VAL A 232 -17.74 -17.24 7.23
CA VAL A 232 -17.79 -17.70 5.85
C VAL A 232 -16.91 -18.94 5.73
N GLN A 233 -17.54 -20.10 5.50
CA GLN A 233 -16.85 -21.33 5.20
C GLN A 233 -16.57 -21.41 3.69
N ALA A 234 -15.34 -21.82 3.29
CA ALA A 234 -14.95 -21.87 1.89
C ALA A 234 -14.07 -23.09 1.60
N ARG A 235 -13.59 -23.23 0.35
CA ARG A 235 -12.56 -24.18 -0.04
C ARG A 235 -11.18 -23.54 -0.03
N ALA A 236 -11.12 -22.21 -0.10
CA ALA A 236 -9.90 -21.44 0.04
C ALA A 236 -10.20 -20.08 0.68
N VAL A 237 -9.21 -19.54 1.41
CA VAL A 237 -9.21 -18.18 1.96
C VAL A 237 -8.06 -17.41 1.31
N VAL A 238 -8.33 -16.18 0.88
CA VAL A 238 -7.31 -15.24 0.41
C VAL A 238 -7.27 -14.05 1.36
N VAL A 239 -6.11 -13.79 1.98
CA VAL A 239 -5.87 -12.62 2.83
C VAL A 239 -5.13 -11.59 2.00
N ALA A 240 -5.83 -10.50 1.66
CA ALA A 240 -5.36 -9.38 0.84
C ALA A 240 -5.50 -8.04 1.60
N THR A 241 -5.07 -8.05 2.86
CA THR A 241 -5.26 -6.96 3.83
C THR A 241 -4.04 -6.03 3.93
N ASN A 242 -3.23 -5.90 2.88
CA ASN A 242 -1.94 -5.26 2.87
C ASN A 242 -0.96 -6.00 3.79
N SER A 243 -1.05 -5.83 5.11
CA SER A 243 -0.31 -6.63 6.09
C SER A 243 -1.16 -7.83 6.54
N PRO A 244 -0.69 -9.09 6.44
CA PRO A 244 -1.44 -10.26 6.86
C PRO A 244 -1.54 -10.33 8.39
N PHE A 245 -2.76 -10.37 8.92
CA PHE A 245 -3.03 -10.45 10.36
C PHE A 245 -3.05 -11.89 10.90
N ASN A 246 -3.15 -12.87 10.03
CA ASN A 246 -3.18 -14.30 10.35
C ASN A 246 -1.77 -14.93 10.50
N ASP A 247 -0.72 -14.21 10.10
CA ASP A 247 0.68 -14.56 10.37
C ASP A 247 1.24 -13.60 11.43
N ARG A 248 1.71 -14.12 12.56
CA ARG A 248 2.22 -13.26 13.64
C ARG A 248 3.72 -12.96 13.54
N VAL A 249 4.49 -13.77 12.82
CA VAL A 249 5.95 -13.68 12.88
C VAL A 249 6.62 -13.74 11.51
N VAL A 250 6.36 -14.78 10.71
CA VAL A 250 7.21 -15.10 9.55
C VAL A 250 7.17 -14.02 8.48
N MET A 251 5.99 -13.58 8.09
CA MET A 251 5.90 -12.53 7.06
C MET A 251 6.41 -11.18 7.56
N HIS A 252 6.21 -10.89 8.85
CA HIS A 252 6.62 -9.62 9.45
C HIS A 252 8.12 -9.49 9.69
N THR A 253 8.88 -10.59 9.67
CA THR A 253 10.36 -10.55 9.66
C THR A 253 10.95 -10.40 8.26
N LYS A 254 10.13 -10.54 7.22
CA LYS A 254 10.56 -10.49 5.81
C LYS A 254 10.24 -9.17 5.13
N GLN A 255 9.52 -8.28 5.79
CA GLN A 255 9.12 -6.98 5.25
C GLN A 255 9.07 -5.93 6.35
N ALA A 256 9.37 -4.69 6.00
CA ALA A 256 9.35 -3.54 6.91
C ALA A 256 8.28 -2.52 6.49
N PRO A 257 7.58 -1.87 7.45
CA PRO A 257 6.62 -0.83 7.14
C PRO A 257 7.33 0.51 6.89
N TYR A 258 7.04 1.12 5.74
CA TYR A 258 7.46 2.46 5.37
C TYR A 258 6.25 3.38 5.22
N ARG A 259 6.50 4.68 5.36
CA ARG A 259 5.54 5.74 5.09
C ARG A 259 6.04 6.54 3.90
N THR A 260 5.19 6.69 2.89
CA THR A 260 5.40 7.57 1.73
C THR A 260 4.44 8.75 1.80
N TYR A 261 4.81 9.87 1.21
CA TYR A 261 4.01 11.09 1.20
C TYR A 261 3.63 11.46 -0.21
N VAL A 262 2.50 12.13 -0.36
CA VAL A 262 2.05 12.66 -1.66
C VAL A 262 1.50 14.06 -1.47
N VAL A 263 1.90 14.95 -2.38
CA VAL A 263 1.28 16.25 -2.58
C VAL A 263 0.57 16.27 -3.93
N ALA A 264 -0.60 16.88 -3.98
CA ALA A 264 -1.30 17.14 -5.23
C ALA A 264 -1.62 18.61 -5.37
N GLY A 265 -1.18 19.19 -6.47
CA GLY A 265 -1.35 20.62 -6.70
C GLY A 265 -1.77 20.94 -8.13
N ARG A 266 -2.38 22.11 -8.31
CA ARG A 266 -2.87 22.57 -9.60
C ARG A 266 -1.74 23.03 -10.50
N VAL A 267 -1.74 22.50 -11.73
CA VAL A 267 -0.95 23.03 -12.84
C VAL A 267 -1.89 23.40 -13.98
N PRO A 268 -1.61 24.47 -14.77
CA PRO A 268 -2.42 24.81 -15.94
C PRO A 268 -2.53 23.61 -16.88
N LYS A 269 -3.71 23.36 -17.43
CA LYS A 269 -3.96 22.23 -18.32
C LYS A 269 -2.99 22.24 -19.51
N GLY A 270 -2.32 21.11 -19.75
CA GLY A 270 -1.32 20.95 -20.82
C GLY A 270 0.05 21.56 -20.51
N SER A 271 0.29 22.12 -19.31
CA SER A 271 1.60 22.68 -18.93
C SER A 271 2.60 21.65 -18.46
N VAL A 272 2.14 20.43 -18.15
CA VAL A 272 2.96 19.26 -17.85
C VAL A 272 2.47 18.10 -18.70
N ALA A 273 3.39 17.30 -19.23
CA ALA A 273 3.05 16.16 -20.08
C ALA A 273 2.33 15.04 -19.30
N THR A 274 1.39 14.38 -19.95
CA THR A 274 0.76 13.15 -19.40
C THR A 274 1.72 11.99 -19.52
N ALA A 275 2.56 11.81 -18.52
CA ALA A 275 3.58 10.76 -18.41
C ALA A 275 3.78 10.40 -16.93
N MET A 276 4.57 9.37 -16.68
CA MET A 276 5.03 9.04 -15.33
C MET A 276 6.54 9.27 -15.25
N PHE A 277 7.00 9.76 -14.10
CA PHE A 277 8.42 10.01 -13.89
C PHE A 277 8.84 9.47 -12.53
N TRP A 278 10.03 8.90 -12.45
CA TRP A 278 10.67 8.43 -11.23
C TRP A 278 12.14 8.82 -11.25
N ASP A 279 12.68 9.25 -10.11
CA ASP A 279 14.13 9.45 -10.01
C ASP A 279 14.83 8.27 -9.34
N THR A 280 16.15 8.29 -9.34
CA THR A 280 17.01 7.32 -8.64
C THR A 280 17.57 7.89 -7.35
N ALA A 281 16.96 8.94 -6.79
CA ALA A 281 17.33 9.51 -5.50
C ALA A 281 16.99 8.55 -4.34
N ASP A 282 17.56 8.81 -3.17
CA ASP A 282 17.20 8.16 -1.92
C ASP A 282 17.08 9.25 -0.84
N PRO A 283 15.88 9.54 -0.35
CA PRO A 283 14.58 9.01 -0.80
C PRO A 283 14.20 9.44 -2.23
N TYR A 284 13.51 8.57 -2.95
CA TYR A 284 13.12 8.77 -4.35
C TYR A 284 11.83 9.58 -4.49
N HIS A 285 11.57 10.09 -5.72
CA HIS A 285 10.35 10.80 -6.07
C HIS A 285 9.66 10.14 -7.25
N TYR A 286 8.32 10.18 -7.24
CA TYR A 286 7.49 9.67 -8.33
C TYR A 286 6.39 10.68 -8.68
N ILE A 287 6.18 10.90 -9.97
CA ILE A 287 5.36 11.99 -10.48
C ILE A 287 4.37 11.50 -11.54
N ARG A 288 3.16 12.03 -11.52
CA ARG A 288 2.19 11.90 -12.62
C ARG A 288 1.14 13.02 -12.58
N LEU A 289 0.37 13.15 -13.68
CA LEU A 289 -0.84 13.97 -13.70
C LEU A 289 -2.08 13.13 -13.36
N GLN A 290 -2.99 13.72 -12.60
CA GLN A 290 -4.38 13.28 -12.46
C GLN A 290 -5.27 14.23 -13.27
N PHE A 291 -6.03 13.68 -14.19
CA PHE A 291 -7.07 14.39 -14.90
C PHE A 291 -8.22 14.75 -13.93
N VAL A 292 -8.73 15.99 -14.02
CA VAL A 292 -9.81 16.45 -13.14
C VAL A 292 -11.15 16.41 -13.86
N ASP A 293 -11.30 17.23 -14.91
CA ASP A 293 -12.50 17.35 -15.72
C ASP A 293 -12.11 17.97 -17.07
N GLU A 294 -12.92 17.73 -18.11
CA GLU A 294 -12.73 18.39 -19.42
C GLU A 294 -12.93 19.89 -19.37
N ALA A 295 -13.86 20.35 -18.52
CA ALA A 295 -14.18 21.76 -18.33
C ALA A 295 -13.19 22.51 -17.43
N ALA A 296 -12.33 21.81 -16.67
CA ALA A 296 -11.32 22.42 -15.83
C ALA A 296 -10.19 23.01 -16.70
N ASP A 297 -9.65 24.14 -16.29
CA ASP A 297 -8.49 24.80 -16.90
C ASP A 297 -7.15 24.32 -16.28
N TYR A 298 -7.21 23.33 -15.38
CA TYR A 298 -6.07 22.74 -14.68
C TYR A 298 -6.17 21.22 -14.60
N ASP A 299 -5.00 20.60 -14.41
CA ASP A 299 -4.87 19.22 -13.95
C ASP A 299 -4.22 19.21 -12.55
N LEU A 300 -4.31 18.08 -11.84
CA LEU A 300 -3.58 17.90 -10.59
C LEU A 300 -2.25 17.18 -10.86
N LEU A 301 -1.17 17.85 -10.51
CA LEU A 301 0.16 17.24 -10.47
C LEU A 301 0.29 16.48 -9.14
N LEU A 302 0.44 15.18 -9.20
CA LEU A 302 0.71 14.31 -8.07
C LEU A 302 2.22 14.06 -8.01
N VAL A 303 2.82 14.42 -6.88
CA VAL A 303 4.23 14.12 -6.58
C VAL A 303 4.28 13.37 -5.27
N GLY A 304 4.91 12.21 -5.28
CA GLY A 304 5.11 11.39 -4.09
C GLY A 304 6.58 11.09 -3.84
N GLY A 305 6.89 10.63 -2.63
CA GLY A 305 8.25 10.30 -2.21
C GLY A 305 8.52 10.62 -0.75
N GLU A 306 9.80 10.88 -0.43
CA GLU A 306 10.29 11.15 0.93
C GLU A 306 10.00 9.99 1.89
N ASP A 307 10.16 8.76 1.42
CA ASP A 307 9.83 7.54 2.13
C ASP A 307 10.77 7.33 3.34
N HIS A 308 10.20 6.88 4.45
CA HIS A 308 10.96 6.49 5.63
C HIS A 308 10.27 5.38 6.42
N LYS A 309 11.02 4.66 7.26
CA LYS A 309 10.44 3.66 8.18
C LYS A 309 9.45 4.30 9.14
N VAL A 310 8.32 3.64 9.35
CA VAL A 310 7.28 4.09 10.29
C VAL A 310 7.87 4.32 11.67
N GLY A 311 7.63 5.50 12.26
CA GLY A 311 8.07 5.86 13.60
C GLY A 311 9.54 6.30 13.74
N HIS A 312 10.31 6.35 12.64
CA HIS A 312 11.74 6.70 12.68
C HIS A 312 12.06 8.13 12.20
N ASP A 313 11.06 8.89 11.73
CA ASP A 313 11.28 10.25 11.25
C ASP A 313 10.03 11.13 11.48
N ASP A 314 10.17 12.45 11.29
CA ASP A 314 9.08 13.40 11.44
C ASP A 314 8.24 13.48 10.15
N PRO A 315 6.95 13.05 10.17
CA PRO A 315 6.08 13.10 9.01
C PRO A 315 5.86 14.51 8.44
N GLN A 316 5.88 15.54 9.28
CA GLN A 316 5.67 16.92 8.82
C GLN A 316 6.90 17.45 8.11
N GLU A 317 8.11 17.13 8.60
CA GLU A 317 9.36 17.51 7.95
C GLU A 317 9.48 16.86 6.58
N ARG A 318 9.19 15.56 6.47
CA ARG A 318 9.23 14.84 5.20
C ARG A 318 8.26 15.40 4.17
N LEU A 319 7.03 15.70 4.60
CA LEU A 319 6.05 16.34 3.73
C LEU A 319 6.49 17.73 3.29
N ALA A 320 7.13 18.52 4.16
CA ALA A 320 7.67 19.82 3.82
C ALA A 320 8.80 19.73 2.79
N CYS A 321 9.71 18.76 2.93
CA CYS A 321 10.76 18.47 1.95
C CYS A 321 10.16 18.14 0.57
N LEU A 322 9.13 17.28 0.54
CA LEU A 322 8.44 16.95 -0.71
C LEU A 322 7.77 18.16 -1.37
N GLU A 323 7.16 19.06 -0.58
CA GLU A 323 6.57 20.29 -1.11
C GLU A 323 7.64 21.23 -1.69
N GLU A 324 8.78 21.38 -1.02
CA GLU A 324 9.89 22.20 -1.49
C GLU A 324 10.45 21.63 -2.80
N TRP A 325 10.74 20.34 -2.84
CA TRP A 325 11.17 19.64 -4.04
C TRP A 325 10.19 19.83 -5.21
N THR A 326 8.89 19.69 -4.93
CA THR A 326 7.85 19.84 -5.96
C THR A 326 7.83 21.25 -6.54
N ARG A 327 7.93 22.29 -5.69
CA ARG A 327 7.94 23.70 -6.15
C ARG A 327 9.21 24.06 -6.93
N GLU A 328 10.35 23.46 -6.56
CA GLU A 328 11.61 23.67 -7.27
C GLU A 328 11.56 23.09 -8.69
N HIS A 329 10.98 21.89 -8.84
CA HIS A 329 10.98 21.17 -10.11
C HIS A 329 9.79 21.53 -11.03
N PHE A 330 8.70 22.03 -10.45
CA PHE A 330 7.48 22.39 -11.19
C PHE A 330 7.06 23.85 -10.92
N PRO A 331 7.76 24.84 -11.52
CA PRO A 331 7.46 26.26 -11.30
C PRO A 331 6.06 26.68 -11.79
N GLN A 332 5.39 25.88 -12.63
CA GLN A 332 4.01 26.05 -13.05
C GLN A 332 2.98 25.61 -11.99
N LEU A 333 3.40 25.01 -10.89
CA LEU A 333 2.54 24.67 -9.76
C LEU A 333 1.97 25.95 -9.12
N THR A 334 0.65 26.08 -9.14
CA THR A 334 -0.01 27.29 -8.61
C THR A 334 -0.39 27.15 -7.15
N GLN A 335 -0.98 26.00 -6.78
CA GLN A 335 -1.48 25.75 -5.44
C GLN A 335 -1.42 24.25 -5.12
N ILE A 336 -0.96 23.89 -3.92
CA ILE A 336 -1.11 22.53 -3.38
C ILE A 336 -2.47 22.43 -2.71
N GLU A 337 -3.29 21.47 -3.14
CA GLU A 337 -4.66 21.27 -2.64
C GLU A 337 -4.78 20.11 -1.68
N TYR A 338 -4.04 19.03 -1.94
CA TYR A 338 -4.13 17.80 -1.16
C TYR A 338 -2.76 17.39 -0.69
N ARG A 339 -2.76 16.82 0.51
CA ARG A 339 -1.61 16.19 1.16
C ARG A 339 -2.08 14.94 1.82
N TRP A 340 -1.37 13.84 1.61
CA TRP A 340 -1.66 12.59 2.30
C TRP A 340 -0.41 11.74 2.40
N SER A 341 -0.50 10.70 3.21
CA SER A 341 0.52 9.66 3.25
C SER A 341 -0.07 8.30 2.98
N GLY A 342 0.75 7.35 2.58
CA GLY A 342 0.42 5.94 2.40
C GLY A 342 1.39 5.06 3.15
N GLN A 343 1.00 3.83 3.45
CA GLN A 343 1.89 2.83 3.99
C GLN A 343 2.31 1.87 2.91
N VAL A 344 3.61 1.64 2.83
CA VAL A 344 4.25 0.68 1.94
C VAL A 344 4.88 -0.42 2.80
N LEU A 345 4.84 -1.65 2.33
CA LEU A 345 5.54 -2.77 2.95
C LEU A 345 6.69 -3.19 2.04
N GLU A 346 7.92 -2.92 2.49
CA GLU A 346 9.14 -3.23 1.75
C GLU A 346 9.65 -4.63 2.09
N PRO A 347 9.60 -5.59 1.12
CA PRO A 347 10.18 -6.91 1.29
C PRO A 347 11.71 -6.83 1.30
N ASN A 348 12.37 -7.66 2.12
CA ASN A 348 13.83 -7.70 2.21
C ASN A 348 14.54 -8.12 0.90
N ASP A 349 13.81 -8.56 -0.09
CA ASP A 349 14.32 -8.96 -1.41
C ASP A 349 13.59 -8.24 -2.57
N GLY A 350 12.84 -7.18 -2.28
CA GLY A 350 12.27 -6.27 -3.26
C GLY A 350 11.07 -6.78 -4.07
N LEU A 351 10.61 -8.00 -3.88
CA LEU A 351 9.44 -8.54 -4.58
C LEU A 351 8.36 -8.99 -3.60
N ALA A 352 7.10 -8.74 -3.96
CA ALA A 352 5.94 -9.13 -3.17
C ALA A 352 5.95 -10.61 -2.77
N TYR A 353 5.26 -10.93 -1.67
CA TYR A 353 4.98 -12.29 -1.24
C TYR A 353 3.55 -12.66 -1.61
N ILE A 354 3.41 -13.58 -2.56
CA ILE A 354 2.12 -13.97 -3.13
C ILE A 354 2.06 -15.48 -3.26
N GLY A 355 1.12 -16.10 -2.60
CA GLY A 355 0.97 -17.55 -2.64
C GLY A 355 0.37 -18.12 -1.38
N ARG A 356 0.67 -19.38 -1.11
CA ARG A 356 0.22 -20.07 0.08
C ARG A 356 0.96 -19.54 1.32
N ASN A 357 0.23 -19.22 2.39
CA ASN A 357 0.86 -18.75 3.61
C ASN A 357 1.69 -19.87 4.27
N PRO A 358 3.00 -19.67 4.53
CA PRO A 358 3.93 -20.75 4.84
C PRO A 358 3.66 -21.48 6.15
N LEU A 359 3.05 -20.85 7.14
CA LEU A 359 2.77 -21.46 8.45
C LEU A 359 1.28 -21.76 8.68
N ASP A 360 0.40 -21.36 7.77
CA ASP A 360 -1.00 -21.73 7.85
C ASP A 360 -1.24 -23.16 7.37
N ALA A 361 -2.37 -23.70 7.78
CA ALA A 361 -2.89 -24.92 7.21
C ALA A 361 -3.17 -24.73 5.70
N GLU A 362 -3.41 -25.82 4.99
CA GLU A 362 -3.70 -25.78 3.54
C GLU A 362 -4.85 -24.84 3.19
N ASN A 363 -4.81 -24.32 1.96
CA ASN A 363 -5.86 -23.50 1.37
C ASN A 363 -6.01 -22.07 1.97
N VAL A 364 -4.97 -21.54 2.63
CA VAL A 364 -4.85 -20.13 2.98
C VAL A 364 -3.76 -19.48 2.13
N TYR A 365 -4.11 -18.40 1.46
CA TYR A 365 -3.26 -17.65 0.54
C TYR A 365 -3.13 -16.19 0.98
N ILE A 366 -2.00 -15.56 0.67
CA ILE A 366 -1.71 -14.16 1.01
C ILE A 366 -1.24 -13.37 -0.22
N ILE A 367 -1.47 -12.07 -0.20
CA ILE A 367 -0.84 -11.06 -1.06
C ILE A 367 -0.35 -9.95 -0.14
N THR A 368 0.98 -9.74 -0.05
CA THR A 368 1.62 -8.73 0.82
C THR A 368 2.98 -8.32 0.29
N GLY A 369 3.59 -7.26 0.88
CA GLY A 369 4.92 -6.80 0.51
C GLY A 369 4.91 -6.14 -0.86
N ASP A 370 4.21 -5.02 -0.99
CA ASP A 370 3.93 -4.39 -2.27
C ASP A 370 5.08 -3.54 -2.82
N SER A 371 6.14 -3.28 -2.02
CA SER A 371 7.37 -2.56 -2.44
C SER A 371 7.07 -1.32 -3.28
N GLY A 372 6.20 -0.41 -2.78
CA GLY A 372 5.79 0.80 -3.50
C GLY A 372 4.91 0.58 -4.73
N GLN A 373 4.83 -0.64 -5.27
CA GLN A 373 4.11 -0.97 -6.52
C GLN A 373 2.81 -1.74 -6.30
N GLY A 374 2.04 -1.37 -5.26
CA GLY A 374 0.84 -2.08 -4.82
C GLY A 374 -0.23 -2.28 -5.90
N MET A 375 -0.33 -1.38 -6.88
CA MET A 375 -1.28 -1.52 -7.99
C MET A 375 -0.91 -2.69 -8.90
N THR A 376 0.37 -2.80 -9.24
CA THR A 376 0.89 -3.84 -10.11
C THR A 376 0.98 -5.18 -9.36
N HIS A 377 1.60 -5.18 -8.16
CA HIS A 377 1.71 -6.39 -7.32
C HIS A 377 0.35 -6.95 -6.90
N GLY A 378 -0.61 -6.11 -6.53
CA GLY A 378 -1.97 -6.55 -6.20
C GLY A 378 -2.67 -7.22 -7.38
N THR A 379 -2.48 -6.69 -8.59
CA THR A 379 -3.07 -7.25 -9.82
C THR A 379 -2.38 -8.55 -10.25
N LEU A 380 -1.03 -8.60 -10.33
CA LEU A 380 -0.33 -9.85 -10.65
C LEU A 380 -0.57 -10.93 -9.60
N GLY A 381 -0.71 -10.52 -8.33
CA GLY A 381 -1.06 -11.42 -7.24
C GLY A 381 -2.43 -12.06 -7.44
N ALA A 382 -3.41 -11.28 -7.87
CA ALA A 382 -4.73 -11.79 -8.20
C ALA A 382 -4.70 -12.81 -9.36
N ILE A 383 -3.89 -12.55 -10.40
CA ILE A 383 -3.68 -13.48 -11.52
C ILE A 383 -3.05 -14.79 -11.01
N LEU A 384 -1.98 -14.68 -10.24
CA LEU A 384 -1.26 -15.83 -9.69
C LEU A 384 -2.16 -16.66 -8.78
N LEU A 385 -2.89 -16.04 -7.83
CA LEU A 385 -3.76 -16.76 -6.92
C LEU A 385 -4.97 -17.38 -7.62
N ARG A 386 -5.54 -16.72 -8.64
CA ARG A 386 -6.57 -17.35 -9.48
C ARG A 386 -6.06 -18.67 -10.04
N ASP A 387 -4.86 -18.68 -10.65
CA ASP A 387 -4.31 -19.89 -11.27
C ASP A 387 -4.06 -21.00 -10.24
N LEU A 388 -3.44 -20.66 -9.12
CA LEU A 388 -3.19 -21.62 -8.04
C LEU A 388 -4.50 -22.23 -7.47
N ILE A 389 -5.53 -21.41 -7.24
CA ILE A 389 -6.81 -21.84 -6.64
C ILE A 389 -7.63 -22.69 -7.64
N VAL A 390 -7.53 -22.42 -8.95
CA VAL A 390 -8.20 -23.24 -9.96
C VAL A 390 -7.38 -24.47 -10.39
N GLY A 391 -6.15 -24.60 -9.89
CA GLY A 391 -5.26 -25.75 -10.15
C GLY A 391 -4.47 -25.63 -11.47
N HIS A 392 -4.22 -24.43 -11.94
CA HIS A 392 -3.34 -24.18 -13.07
C HIS A 392 -1.91 -23.90 -12.61
N GLU A 393 -0.94 -24.36 -13.38
CA GLU A 393 0.46 -23.97 -13.19
C GLU A 393 0.66 -22.50 -13.61
N ASN A 394 1.43 -21.75 -12.82
CA ASN A 394 1.81 -20.39 -13.13
C ASN A 394 3.33 -20.24 -12.97
N PRO A 395 4.04 -19.72 -13.99
CA PRO A 395 5.51 -19.66 -13.96
C PRO A 395 6.06 -18.72 -12.88
N TRP A 396 5.25 -17.78 -12.39
CA TRP A 396 5.65 -16.84 -11.35
C TRP A 396 5.58 -17.42 -9.94
N ALA A 397 4.89 -18.54 -9.73
CA ALA A 397 4.57 -19.10 -8.41
C ALA A 397 5.81 -19.23 -7.52
N LYS A 398 6.94 -19.69 -8.08
CA LYS A 398 8.19 -19.85 -7.31
C LYS A 398 8.85 -18.50 -6.98
N LEU A 399 8.76 -17.51 -7.88
CA LEU A 399 9.37 -16.19 -7.70
C LEU A 399 8.71 -15.43 -6.55
N TYR A 400 7.38 -15.50 -6.47
CA TYR A 400 6.58 -14.77 -5.48
C TYR A 400 6.22 -15.60 -4.25
N ASP A 401 6.70 -16.87 -4.13
CA ASP A 401 6.36 -17.78 -3.03
C ASP A 401 6.64 -17.12 -1.66
N PRO A 402 5.64 -17.01 -0.77
CA PRO A 402 5.86 -16.48 0.58
C PRO A 402 6.84 -17.30 1.42
N GLY A 403 7.02 -18.58 1.09
CA GLY A 403 8.02 -19.46 1.70
C GLY A 403 9.45 -19.25 1.19
N ARG A 404 9.66 -18.45 0.11
CA ARG A 404 11.00 -18.23 -0.44
C ARG A 404 11.95 -17.63 0.58
N VAL A 405 13.21 -18.01 0.50
CA VAL A 405 14.31 -17.46 1.29
C VAL A 405 15.42 -17.03 0.34
N THR A 406 15.73 -15.77 0.33
CA THR A 406 16.79 -15.19 -0.50
C THR A 406 18.08 -15.09 0.30
N LEU A 407 19.03 -16.01 0.06
CA LEU A 407 20.32 -16.09 0.78
C LEU A 407 21.42 -15.27 0.06
N LYS A 408 21.10 -14.08 -0.40
CA LYS A 408 22.06 -13.16 -1.02
C LYS A 408 22.55 -12.14 0.00
N PRO A 409 23.81 -11.65 -0.08
CA PRO A 409 24.36 -10.71 0.89
C PRO A 409 23.50 -9.46 1.08
N GLU A 410 22.94 -8.92 0.00
CA GLU A 410 22.08 -7.73 0.00
C GLU A 410 20.80 -7.97 0.79
N SER A 411 20.06 -9.03 0.46
CA SER A 411 18.83 -9.41 1.16
C SER A 411 19.08 -9.79 2.63
N LEU A 412 20.21 -10.43 2.93
CA LEU A 412 20.58 -10.74 4.31
C LEU A 412 20.95 -9.50 5.10
N LYS A 413 21.59 -8.51 4.46
CA LYS A 413 21.90 -7.21 5.09
C LYS A 413 20.60 -6.46 5.41
N GLU A 414 19.66 -6.40 4.47
CA GLU A 414 18.38 -5.76 4.66
C GLU A 414 17.56 -6.45 5.77
N PHE A 415 17.45 -7.77 5.71
CA PHE A 415 16.85 -8.57 6.78
C PHE A 415 17.46 -8.28 8.15
N ALA A 416 18.79 -8.22 8.25
CA ALA A 416 19.48 -7.94 9.51
C ALA A 416 19.24 -6.50 9.99
N SER A 417 19.25 -5.52 9.08
CA SER A 417 18.98 -4.12 9.36
C SER A 417 17.56 -3.92 9.90
N ASP A 418 16.57 -4.48 9.21
CA ASP A 418 15.16 -4.33 9.57
C ASP A 418 14.85 -4.98 10.91
N ASN A 419 15.30 -6.21 11.12
CA ASN A 419 15.06 -6.88 12.38
C ASN A 419 15.86 -6.27 13.54
N ALA A 420 17.04 -5.68 13.29
CA ALA A 420 17.78 -4.94 14.30
C ALA A 420 17.04 -3.64 14.70
N SER A 421 16.41 -2.93 13.75
CA SER A 421 15.59 -1.76 14.08
C SER A 421 14.38 -2.15 14.93
N VAL A 422 13.69 -3.23 14.59
CA VAL A 422 12.59 -3.76 15.42
C VAL A 422 13.06 -4.10 16.84
N VAL A 423 14.23 -4.71 17.00
CA VAL A 423 14.80 -4.97 18.35
C VAL A 423 15.11 -3.66 19.07
N ALA A 424 15.59 -2.64 18.36
CA ALA A 424 15.82 -1.32 18.93
C ALA A 424 14.51 -0.67 19.41
N ASP A 425 13.43 -0.77 18.64
CA ASP A 425 12.10 -0.24 19.00
C ASP A 425 11.54 -0.87 20.28
N TYR A 426 11.90 -2.11 20.60
CA TYR A 426 11.56 -2.71 21.89
C TYR A 426 12.26 -2.05 23.08
N THR A 427 13.38 -1.33 22.87
CA THR A 427 14.03 -0.59 23.95
C THR A 427 13.17 0.55 24.49
N ASP A 428 12.18 1.03 23.70
CA ASP A 428 11.21 2.05 24.13
C ASP A 428 10.37 1.60 25.33
N LEU A 429 10.22 0.31 25.54
CA LEU A 429 9.61 -0.20 26.76
C LEU A 429 10.37 0.23 28.02
N LEU A 430 11.68 0.49 27.91
CA LEU A 430 12.57 0.86 29.02
C LEU A 430 12.80 2.37 29.11
N THR A 431 12.51 3.15 28.05
CA THR A 431 12.72 4.61 28.02
C THR A 431 11.72 5.38 28.89
N GLY A 432 11.87 6.69 29.00
CA GLY A 432 10.87 7.62 29.55
C GLY A 432 9.60 7.71 28.68
N GLY A 433 8.69 8.61 29.01
CA GLY A 433 7.64 9.07 28.08
C GLY A 433 8.18 10.19 27.18
N ASP A 434 7.42 10.56 26.15
CA ASP A 434 7.72 11.71 25.28
C ASP A 434 7.58 13.02 26.06
N VAL A 435 6.64 13.06 26.99
CA VAL A 435 6.38 14.18 27.92
C VAL A 435 6.20 13.69 29.34
N ALA A 436 6.32 14.61 30.30
CA ALA A 436 6.24 14.27 31.73
C ALA A 436 4.79 14.03 32.20
N SER A 437 3.85 14.76 31.65
CA SER A 437 2.43 14.69 32.03
C SER A 437 1.51 14.97 30.85
N ALA A 438 0.22 14.60 30.98
CA ALA A 438 -0.80 14.92 29.98
C ALA A 438 -1.05 16.44 29.84
N ASP A 439 -0.65 17.24 30.82
CA ASP A 439 -0.76 18.71 30.74
C ASP A 439 0.19 19.29 29.69
N ASP A 440 1.31 18.62 29.45
CA ASP A 440 2.32 19.03 28.47
C ASP A 440 1.91 18.73 27.03
N ILE A 441 0.83 17.96 26.81
CA ILE A 441 0.31 17.63 25.49
C ILE A 441 -0.52 18.82 24.96
N ALA A 442 -0.24 19.25 23.73
CA ALA A 442 -1.05 20.29 23.05
C ALA A 442 -2.45 19.74 22.69
N PRO A 443 -3.52 20.59 22.71
CA PRO A 443 -4.82 20.18 22.20
C PRO A 443 -4.76 19.75 20.74
N GLY A 444 -5.35 18.60 20.42
CA GLY A 444 -5.33 17.96 19.09
C GLY A 444 -4.10 17.07 18.85
N SER A 445 -3.22 16.91 19.83
CA SER A 445 -1.99 16.09 19.72
C SER A 445 -1.98 14.93 20.72
N GLY A 446 -1.05 13.99 20.53
CA GLY A 446 -0.83 12.84 21.39
C GLY A 446 0.64 12.69 21.80
N ALA A 447 0.88 11.99 22.91
CA ALA A 447 2.22 11.64 23.36
C ALA A 447 2.18 10.36 24.19
N VAL A 448 3.29 9.64 24.21
CA VAL A 448 3.46 8.48 25.10
C VAL A 448 3.90 8.96 26.48
N LEU A 449 3.14 8.60 27.50
CA LEU A 449 3.47 8.84 28.91
C LEU A 449 4.05 7.58 29.55
N ARG A 450 4.81 7.78 30.63
CA ARG A 450 5.29 6.67 31.47
C ARG A 450 4.67 6.73 32.86
N HIS A 451 3.83 5.75 33.18
CA HIS A 451 3.27 5.58 34.53
C HIS A 451 3.89 4.35 35.20
N GLY A 452 4.97 4.55 35.95
CA GLY A 452 5.73 3.46 36.56
C GLY A 452 6.38 2.55 35.50
N LEU A 453 5.92 1.31 35.39
CA LEU A 453 6.36 0.36 34.38
C LEU A 453 5.47 0.35 33.11
N SER A 454 4.37 1.09 33.12
CA SER A 454 3.42 1.09 32.01
C SER A 454 3.68 2.24 31.05
N LYS A 455 3.55 1.99 29.76
CA LYS A 455 3.48 2.99 28.70
C LYS A 455 2.02 3.28 28.37
N VAL A 456 1.68 4.55 28.26
CA VAL A 456 0.33 5.06 28.02
C VAL A 456 0.34 5.96 26.82
N ALA A 457 -0.46 5.67 25.81
CA ALA A 457 -0.76 6.54 24.70
C ALA A 457 -1.85 7.52 25.14
N ALA A 458 -1.51 8.80 25.26
CA ALA A 458 -2.42 9.85 25.73
C ALA A 458 -2.68 10.84 24.60
N TYR A 459 -3.92 10.97 24.18
CA TYR A 459 -4.39 11.96 23.22
C TYR A 459 -5.19 13.05 23.93
N LYS A 460 -4.84 14.31 23.70
CA LYS A 460 -5.63 15.46 24.18
C LYS A 460 -6.46 16.01 23.03
N ASP A 461 -7.77 15.87 23.12
CA ASP A 461 -8.66 16.35 22.07
C ASP A 461 -8.67 17.90 21.96
N PRO A 462 -9.24 18.47 20.87
CA PRO A 462 -9.30 19.92 20.70
C PRO A 462 -10.07 20.67 21.80
N GLN A 463 -10.88 19.96 22.58
CA GLN A 463 -11.61 20.48 23.74
C GLN A 463 -10.79 20.44 25.04
N GLY A 464 -9.61 19.79 25.00
CA GLY A 464 -8.69 19.65 26.12
C GLY A 464 -8.96 18.43 27.00
N GLN A 465 -9.87 17.52 26.58
CA GLN A 465 -10.09 16.26 27.26
C GLN A 465 -9.00 15.25 26.90
N VAL A 466 -8.45 14.57 27.91
CA VAL A 466 -7.42 13.54 27.73
C VAL A 466 -8.07 12.17 27.61
N HIS A 467 -7.65 11.42 26.57
CA HIS A 467 -8.05 10.04 26.31
C HIS A 467 -6.82 9.15 26.39
N GLU A 468 -6.89 8.09 27.20
CA GLU A 468 -5.74 7.22 27.48
C GLU A 468 -6.02 5.78 27.07
N CYS A 469 -5.04 5.16 26.41
CA CYS A 469 -5.01 3.73 26.16
C CYS A 469 -3.60 3.18 26.41
N SER A 470 -3.45 1.86 26.34
CA SER A 470 -2.13 1.24 26.40
C SER A 470 -1.33 1.67 25.17
N ALA A 471 -0.09 2.13 25.34
CA ALA A 471 0.82 2.35 24.21
C ALA A 471 1.43 1.04 23.67
N ILE A 472 1.01 -0.12 24.18
CA ILE A 472 1.54 -1.43 23.76
C ILE A 472 0.67 -2.00 22.65
N CYS A 473 1.26 -2.12 21.47
CA CYS A 473 0.61 -2.72 20.30
C CYS A 473 0.18 -4.17 20.58
N PRO A 474 -1.09 -4.53 20.34
CA PRO A 474 -1.58 -5.89 20.63
C PRO A 474 -1.05 -6.96 19.69
N HIS A 475 -0.33 -6.60 18.61
CA HIS A 475 0.31 -7.56 17.70
C HIS A 475 1.45 -8.32 18.39
N LEU A 476 2.61 -7.67 18.61
CA LEU A 476 3.79 -8.26 19.25
C LEU A 476 4.38 -7.40 20.40
N GLY A 477 3.67 -6.39 20.88
CA GLY A 477 4.02 -5.69 22.11
C GLY A 477 5.01 -4.52 21.95
N CYS A 478 5.25 -3.99 20.75
CA CYS A 478 6.02 -2.76 20.57
C CYS A 478 5.26 -1.54 21.12
N VAL A 479 5.98 -0.46 21.44
CA VAL A 479 5.39 0.82 21.78
C VAL A 479 4.92 1.53 20.51
N VAL A 480 3.69 2.05 20.50
CA VAL A 480 3.19 2.89 19.41
C VAL A 480 3.63 4.32 19.58
N HIS A 481 3.83 5.05 18.48
CA HIS A 481 4.21 6.46 18.44
C HIS A 481 3.11 7.32 17.85
N TRP A 482 3.03 8.57 18.30
CA TRP A 482 2.06 9.52 17.77
C TRP A 482 2.50 10.07 16.41
N ASN A 483 1.55 10.16 15.50
CA ASN A 483 1.70 10.75 14.18
C ASN A 483 0.75 11.96 14.06
N ASP A 484 1.30 13.17 14.20
CA ASP A 484 0.53 14.41 14.16
C ASP A 484 -0.13 14.67 12.80
N LEU A 485 0.51 14.25 11.70
CA LEU A 485 -0.03 14.44 10.36
C LEU A 485 -1.31 13.63 10.14
N GLU A 486 -1.31 12.39 10.63
CA GLU A 486 -2.39 11.43 10.41
C GLU A 486 -3.32 11.29 11.61
N THR A 487 -3.03 11.99 12.72
CA THR A 487 -3.80 11.94 13.97
C THR A 487 -3.99 10.47 14.41
N SER A 488 -2.91 9.72 14.43
CA SER A 488 -2.92 8.27 14.67
C SER A 488 -1.77 7.82 15.57
N TRP A 489 -1.93 6.64 16.17
CA TRP A 489 -0.87 5.89 16.83
C TRP A 489 -0.32 4.86 15.85
N ASP A 490 0.94 4.97 15.49
CA ASP A 490 1.60 4.11 14.50
C ASP A 490 2.63 3.21 15.19
N CYS A 491 2.59 1.90 14.90
CA CYS A 491 3.54 0.93 15.46
C CYS A 491 4.78 0.82 14.55
N PRO A 492 5.98 1.16 15.03
CA PRO A 492 7.20 1.15 14.21
C PRO A 492 7.63 -0.25 13.80
N CYS A 493 7.32 -1.28 14.61
CA CYS A 493 7.80 -2.63 14.37
C CYS A 493 7.20 -3.27 13.10
N HIS A 494 5.88 -3.19 12.92
CA HIS A 494 5.19 -3.90 11.82
C HIS A 494 4.05 -3.09 11.17
N GLY A 495 3.94 -1.79 11.49
CA GLY A 495 3.03 -0.89 10.79
C GLY A 495 1.56 -0.94 11.21
N SER A 496 1.21 -1.57 12.34
CA SER A 496 -0.17 -1.45 12.87
C SER A 496 -0.49 -0.01 13.19
N ARG A 497 -1.72 0.42 12.89
CA ARG A 497 -2.16 1.80 13.09
C ARG A 497 -3.49 1.85 13.82
N PHE A 498 -3.61 2.86 14.68
CA PHE A 498 -4.80 3.08 15.50
C PHE A 498 -5.18 4.57 15.43
N ASP A 499 -6.46 4.85 15.54
CA ASP A 499 -6.91 6.24 15.62
C ASP A 499 -6.47 6.91 16.95
N ALA A 500 -6.77 8.20 17.09
CA ALA A 500 -6.42 8.95 18.30
C ALA A 500 -6.99 8.36 19.60
N TYR A 501 -8.08 7.59 19.51
CA TYR A 501 -8.76 6.96 20.63
C TYR A 501 -8.32 5.51 20.87
N GLY A 502 -7.42 4.99 20.03
CA GLY A 502 -6.87 3.64 20.10
C GLY A 502 -7.67 2.58 19.35
N HIS A 503 -8.66 2.96 18.53
CA HIS A 503 -9.36 2.00 17.67
C HIS A 503 -8.48 1.62 16.48
N LEU A 504 -8.48 0.34 16.13
CA LEU A 504 -7.69 -0.21 15.04
C LEU A 504 -8.09 0.41 13.69
N LEU A 505 -7.10 0.93 12.94
CA LEU A 505 -7.24 1.43 11.58
C LEU A 505 -6.65 0.47 10.55
N ALA A 506 -5.48 -0.09 10.84
CA ALA A 506 -4.78 -1.00 9.93
C ALA A 506 -3.95 -2.03 10.70
N GLY A 507 -3.95 -3.29 10.19
CA GLY A 507 -3.14 -4.39 10.75
C GLY A 507 -1.63 -4.17 10.62
N PRO A 508 -0.86 -5.18 11.10
CA PRO A 508 -1.25 -6.56 11.42
C PRO A 508 -1.90 -6.78 12.80
N ALA A 509 -1.98 -5.78 13.68
CA ALA A 509 -2.81 -5.91 14.87
C ALA A 509 -4.26 -6.28 14.48
N ASN A 510 -4.95 -7.00 15.36
CA ASN A 510 -6.29 -7.50 15.11
C ASN A 510 -7.28 -7.14 16.23
N SER A 511 -6.94 -6.09 16.98
CA SER A 511 -7.76 -5.53 18.04
C SER A 511 -7.28 -4.12 18.41
N ASP A 512 -8.17 -3.37 19.05
CA ASP A 512 -7.90 -2.03 19.56
C ASP A 512 -6.78 -2.01 20.61
N LEU A 513 -6.16 -0.84 20.83
CA LEU A 513 -5.33 -0.59 21.99
C LEU A 513 -6.21 -0.68 23.25
N THR A 514 -5.72 -1.36 24.30
CA THR A 514 -6.50 -1.56 25.52
C THR A 514 -6.79 -0.21 26.20
N PRO A 515 -8.06 0.20 26.37
CA PRO A 515 -8.38 1.43 27.08
C PRO A 515 -7.82 1.43 28.49
N LYS A 516 -7.31 2.56 28.96
CA LYS A 516 -6.94 2.75 30.36
C LYS A 516 -7.97 3.62 31.05
N GLN A 517 -8.35 3.23 32.26
CA GLN A 517 -9.16 4.11 33.11
C GLN A 517 -8.28 5.28 33.54
N ALA A 518 -8.77 6.51 33.34
CA ALA A 518 -8.09 7.68 33.82
C ALA A 518 -7.80 7.49 35.32
N THR A 519 -6.53 7.45 35.68
CA THR A 519 -6.12 7.48 37.07
C THR A 519 -6.48 8.87 37.61
N THR A 520 -7.55 8.94 38.38
CA THR A 520 -8.00 10.15 39.10
C THR A 520 -6.97 10.61 40.12
#